data_28ccce22fc388ff680622b259ae5266c
#
_entry.id   28ccce22fc388ff680622b259ae5266c
#
_cell.length_a   1.000
_cell.length_b   1.000
_cell.length_c   1.000
_cell.angle_alpha   90.00
_cell.angle_beta   90.00
_cell.angle_gamma   90.00
#
_symmetry.space_group_name_H-M   'P 1'
#
loop_
_entity.id
_entity.type
_entity.pdbx_description
1 polymer ?
#
loop_
_entity_poly.entity_id
_entity_poly.type
_entity_poly.pdbx_seq_one_letter_code
_entity_poly.pdbx_strand_id
1 'polypeptide(L)'
;MRSIRYFGNGTLKMVEAPEPEIKRADEVKIRVAYCGVCGSDLHFKRAELDFLFEGDGGTPIGHEATGVITELGPAATCKGLKVGD
;
A
#
# COMPACT_ATOMS: atom_id res chain seq x y z
N MET A 1 -1.00 12.22 -2.56
CA MET A 1 -2.13 11.30 -2.78
C MET A 1 -2.86 10.99 -1.48
N ARG A 2 -4.06 10.50 -1.57
CA ARG A 2 -4.83 10.07 -0.40
C ARG A 2 -4.37 8.68 0.04
N SER A 3 -4.22 8.48 1.35
CA SER A 3 -3.84 7.20 1.92
C SER A 3 -4.66 6.95 3.18
N ILE A 4 -5.15 5.74 3.35
CA ILE A 4 -5.77 5.33 4.60
C ILE A 4 -4.68 4.69 5.45
N ARG A 5 -4.52 5.18 6.67
CA ARG A 5 -3.51 4.68 7.61
C ARG A 5 -4.13 4.26 8.92
N TYR A 6 -3.51 3.27 9.53
CA TYR A 6 -3.87 2.77 10.86
C TYR A 6 -2.96 3.40 11.92
N PHE A 7 -3.58 3.99 12.95
CA PHE A 7 -2.88 4.71 14.01
C PHE A 7 -2.92 3.99 15.36
N GLY A 8 -3.37 2.75 15.40
CA GLY A 8 -3.55 1.99 16.63
C GLY A 8 -4.93 2.19 17.25
N ASN A 9 -5.27 1.35 18.22
CA ASN A 9 -6.55 1.39 18.96
C ASN A 9 -7.79 1.38 18.05
N GLY A 10 -7.70 0.70 16.90
CA GLY A 10 -8.79 0.64 15.94
C GLY A 10 -9.04 1.93 15.17
N THR A 11 -8.11 2.87 15.18
CA THR A 11 -8.27 4.17 14.53
C THR A 11 -7.72 4.13 13.11
N LEU A 12 -8.60 4.35 12.13
CA LEU A 12 -8.25 4.50 10.72
C LEU A 12 -8.53 5.94 10.30
N LYS A 13 -7.59 6.54 9.57
CA LYS A 13 -7.75 7.91 9.06
C LYS A 13 -7.27 8.02 7.64
N MET A 14 -7.96 8.84 6.85
CA MET A 14 -7.48 9.25 5.53
C MET A 14 -6.53 10.43 5.71
N VAL A 15 -5.32 10.30 5.14
CA VAL A 15 -4.28 11.34 5.22
C VAL A 15 -3.76 11.65 3.83
N GLU A 16 -3.17 12.83 3.68
CA GLU A 16 -2.38 13.15 2.49
C GLU A 16 -0.98 12.55 2.67
N ALA A 17 -0.52 11.84 1.65
CA ALA A 17 0.80 11.23 1.63
C ALA A 17 1.50 11.60 0.33
N PRO A 18 2.84 11.65 0.32
CA PRO A 18 3.57 11.85 -0.93
C PRO A 18 3.32 10.68 -1.88
N GLU A 19 3.30 10.96 -3.17
CA GLU A 19 3.22 9.91 -4.18
C GLU A 19 4.48 9.04 -4.10
N PRO A 20 4.34 7.69 -4.08
CA PRO A 20 5.51 6.83 -3.97
C PRO A 20 6.38 6.91 -5.22
N GLU A 21 7.68 6.68 -5.03
CA GLU A 21 8.67 6.67 -6.10
C GLU A 21 9.33 5.31 -6.19
N ILE A 22 9.74 4.93 -7.40
CA ILE A 22 10.57 3.73 -7.62
C ILE A 22 11.93 3.99 -6.98
N LYS A 23 12.33 3.16 -6.03
CA LYS A 23 13.63 3.26 -5.33
C LYS A 23 14.55 2.09 -5.64
N ARG A 24 13.98 0.93 -5.98
CA ARG A 24 14.73 -0.27 -6.32
C ARG A 24 14.46 -0.65 -7.76
N ALA A 25 15.46 -1.27 -8.39
CA ALA A 25 15.36 -1.64 -9.81
C ALA A 25 14.24 -2.65 -10.11
N ASP A 26 13.86 -3.46 -9.13
CA ASP A 26 12.84 -4.49 -9.27
C ASP A 26 11.42 -4.05 -8.86
N GLU A 27 11.25 -2.79 -8.49
CA GLU A 27 9.95 -2.28 -8.07
C GLU A 27 9.05 -1.93 -9.24
N VAL A 28 7.75 -2.02 -8.97
CA VAL A 28 6.69 -1.69 -9.92
C VAL A 28 5.75 -0.70 -9.24
N LYS A 29 5.45 0.40 -9.92
CA LYS A 29 4.47 1.38 -9.45
C LYS A 29 3.16 1.18 -10.20
N ILE A 30 2.06 1.07 -9.46
CA ILE A 30 0.73 0.91 -10.05
C ILE A 30 -0.19 2.05 -9.65
N ARG A 31 -1.14 2.39 -10.52
CA ARG A 31 -2.29 3.19 -10.14
C ARG A 31 -3.38 2.22 -9.70
N VAL A 32 -3.70 2.23 -8.41
CA VAL A 32 -4.69 1.32 -7.83
C VAL A 32 -6.08 1.62 -8.39
N ALA A 33 -6.75 0.60 -8.89
CA ALA A 33 -8.13 0.68 -9.31
C ALA A 33 -9.07 0.22 -8.20
N TYR A 34 -8.74 -0.90 -7.55
CA TYR A 34 -9.53 -1.47 -6.46
C TYR A 34 -8.61 -2.05 -5.41
N CYS A 35 -9.06 -2.03 -4.16
CA CYS A 35 -8.38 -2.71 -3.07
C CYS A 35 -9.42 -3.48 -2.25
N GLY A 36 -9.24 -4.80 -2.16
CA GLY A 36 -10.11 -5.65 -1.37
C GLY A 36 -9.86 -5.47 0.12
N VAL A 37 -10.87 -5.79 0.92
CA VAL A 37 -10.77 -5.85 2.38
C VAL A 37 -10.64 -7.32 2.77
N CYS A 38 -9.62 -7.66 3.55
CA CYS A 38 -9.41 -9.02 4.03
C CYS A 38 -9.54 -9.15 5.54
N GLY A 39 -9.40 -10.38 6.05
CA GLY A 39 -9.51 -10.63 7.49
C GLY A 39 -8.49 -9.85 8.33
N SER A 40 -7.27 -9.64 7.83
CA SER A 40 -6.26 -8.86 8.56
C SER A 40 -6.67 -7.40 8.74
N ASP A 41 -7.39 -6.81 7.81
CA ASP A 41 -7.90 -5.43 7.94
C ASP A 41 -8.88 -5.34 9.11
N LEU A 42 -9.70 -6.36 9.31
CA LEU A 42 -10.62 -6.43 10.44
C LEU A 42 -9.86 -6.59 11.77
N HIS A 43 -8.76 -7.36 11.78
CA HIS A 43 -7.91 -7.48 12.96
C HIS A 43 -7.27 -6.14 13.35
N PHE A 44 -6.86 -5.34 12.38
CA PHE A 44 -6.38 -3.98 12.64
C PHE A 44 -7.48 -3.13 13.26
N LYS A 45 -8.67 -3.15 12.71
CA LYS A 45 -9.80 -2.38 13.23
C LYS A 45 -10.16 -2.76 14.68
N ARG A 46 -9.95 -4.03 15.05
CA ARG A 46 -10.19 -4.54 16.41
C ARG A 46 -9.00 -4.36 17.35
N ALA A 47 -7.93 -3.73 16.89
CA ALA A 47 -6.68 -3.52 17.63
C ALA A 47 -5.98 -4.82 18.05
N GLU A 48 -6.28 -5.94 17.41
CA GLU A 48 -5.68 -7.24 17.73
C GLU A 48 -4.21 -7.36 17.32
N LEU A 49 -3.75 -6.51 16.40
CA LEU A 49 -2.39 -6.53 15.87
C LEU A 49 -1.57 -5.29 16.24
N ASP A 50 -2.02 -4.52 17.23
CA ASP A 50 -1.33 -3.29 17.62
C ASP A 50 0.13 -3.51 18.04
N PHE A 51 0.45 -4.69 18.54
CA PHE A 51 1.82 -5.05 18.93
C PHE A 51 2.81 -5.07 17.76
N LEU A 52 2.31 -5.06 16.51
CA LEU A 52 3.15 -5.03 15.32
C LEU A 52 3.51 -3.61 14.88
N PHE A 53 2.92 -2.59 15.51
CA PHE A 53 3.10 -1.20 15.10
C PHE A 53 3.97 -0.43 16.06
N GLU A 54 4.85 0.38 15.48
CA GLU A 54 5.68 1.32 16.20
C GLU A 54 5.65 2.66 15.48
N GLY A 55 5.63 3.75 16.25
CA GLY A 55 5.70 5.10 15.71
C GLY A 55 4.35 5.79 15.55
N ASP A 56 4.40 7.10 15.31
CA ASP A 56 3.26 8.00 15.33
C ASP A 56 2.70 8.36 13.96
N GLY A 57 3.40 8.00 12.89
CA GLY A 57 3.04 8.39 11.52
C GLY A 57 1.92 7.58 10.88
N GLY A 58 1.41 6.57 11.58
CA GLY A 58 0.43 5.65 11.03
C GLY A 58 1.04 4.66 10.03
N THR A 59 0.38 3.53 9.86
CA THR A 59 0.82 2.48 8.94
C THR A 59 -0.16 2.39 7.78
N PRO A 60 0.32 2.46 6.53
CA PRO A 60 -0.54 2.20 5.39
C PRO A 60 -1.14 0.80 5.46
N ILE A 61 -2.41 0.68 5.18
CA ILE A 61 -3.11 -0.61 5.13
C ILE A 61 -3.65 -0.87 3.73
N GLY A 62 -4.10 -2.10 3.51
CA GLY A 62 -4.57 -2.55 2.21
C GLY A 62 -3.45 -3.27 1.46
N HIS A 63 -3.68 -4.54 1.13
CA HIS A 63 -2.67 -5.37 0.47
C HIS A 63 -3.26 -6.29 -0.60
N GLU A 64 -4.55 -6.17 -0.87
CA GLU A 64 -5.25 -6.93 -1.92
C GLU A 64 -5.66 -5.98 -3.04
N ALA A 65 -4.68 -5.24 -3.55
CA ALA A 65 -4.92 -4.23 -4.57
C ALA A 65 -4.78 -4.78 -5.98
N THR A 66 -5.54 -4.21 -6.89
CA THR A 66 -5.36 -4.37 -8.32
C THR A 66 -5.33 -3.00 -8.99
N GLY A 67 -4.64 -2.91 -10.10
CA GLY A 67 -4.50 -1.64 -10.79
C GLY A 67 -3.74 -1.77 -12.10
N VAL A 68 -3.27 -0.65 -12.60
CA VAL A 68 -2.55 -0.55 -13.87
C VAL A 68 -1.13 -0.05 -13.60
N ILE A 69 -0.14 -0.71 -14.20
CA ILE A 69 1.27 -0.32 -14.08
C ILE A 69 1.47 1.04 -14.72
N THR A 70 2.02 1.98 -13.96
CA THR A 70 2.36 3.32 -14.43
C THR A 70 3.85 3.55 -14.56
N GLU A 71 4.67 2.80 -13.82
CA GLU A 71 6.11 2.96 -13.84
C GLU A 71 6.79 1.64 -13.45
N LEU A 72 7.91 1.34 -14.09
CA LEU A 72 8.69 0.12 -13.87
C LEU A 72 10.14 0.46 -13.56
N GLY A 73 10.69 -0.19 -12.54
CA GLY A 73 12.13 -0.21 -12.34
C GLY A 73 12.82 -1.00 -13.47
N PRO A 74 14.10 -0.72 -13.75
CA PRO A 74 14.82 -1.36 -14.87
C PRO A 74 14.84 -2.89 -14.83
N ALA A 75 14.93 -3.49 -13.64
CA ALA A 75 14.94 -4.94 -13.50
C ALA A 75 13.54 -5.57 -13.66
N ALA A 76 12.48 -4.81 -13.45
CA ALA A 76 11.11 -5.29 -13.62
C ALA A 76 10.76 -5.49 -15.10
N THR A 77 11.34 -4.69 -16.01
CA THR A 77 11.09 -4.82 -17.45
C THR A 77 11.61 -6.13 -18.01
N CYS A 78 12.63 -6.72 -17.38
CA CYS A 78 13.20 -8.00 -17.80
C CYS A 78 12.26 -9.19 -17.56
N LYS A 79 11.17 -8.99 -16.81
CA LYS A 79 10.19 -10.03 -16.50
C LYS A 79 8.96 -10.01 -17.44
N GLY A 80 9.04 -9.26 -18.53
CA GLY A 80 7.96 -9.17 -19.51
C GLY A 80 6.83 -8.23 -19.12
N LEU A 81 6.99 -7.47 -18.03
CA LEU A 81 6.02 -6.45 -17.63
C LEU A 81 6.20 -5.18 -18.44
N LYS A 82 5.12 -4.45 -18.66
CA LYS A 82 5.17 -3.16 -19.35
C LYS A 82 4.15 -2.19 -18.75
N VAL A 83 4.39 -0.90 -18.91
CA VAL A 83 3.43 0.14 -18.53
C VAL A 83 2.10 -0.12 -19.24
N GLY A 84 1.01 -0.05 -18.50
CA GLY A 84 -0.33 -0.36 -18.99
C GLY A 84 -0.84 -1.75 -18.64
N ASP A 85 0.06 -2.66 -18.20
CA ASP A 85 -0.36 -3.99 -17.77
C ASP A 85 -1.18 -3.97 -16.47
#